data_454c64d2ec9566dbd105bc7ac19218a4
#
_entry.id   454c64d2ec9566dbd105bc7ac19218a4
#
_cell.length_a   1.000
_cell.length_b   1.000
_cell.length_c   1.000
_cell.angle_alpha   90.00
_cell.angle_beta   90.00
_cell.angle_gamma   90.00
#
_symmetry.space_group_name_H-M   'P 1'
#
loop_
_entity.id
_entity.type
_entity.pdbx_description
1 polymer ?
#
loop_
_entity_poly.entity_id
_entity_poly.type
_entity_poly.pdbx_seq_one_letter_code
_entity_poly.pdbx_strand_id
1 'polypeptide(L)'
;MLRILFACLAILLAGATLATPALAADPKPDATIKNKTVEASVFLGDNVKADPALAADCLAEGKKWIAKQAADAANQRKTDPQMFRDGGWNYERKYDIRSLVADRYVSIQRSDYVDAHAAHPNTDVNTILWDRTSQKRISIRPFFTETADNGPTMQAILKALIASLTIEKKKRDATETATTEWFKGLEPKLLKIGAVTLAPSTEPGKSSGLTFHYPPYAVGPYAEGEYVAFVPWEILKPYLSAEGASIFAGARPTGDDDGSQ
;
A
#
# COMPACT_ATOMS: atom_id res chain seq x y z
N MET A 1 -20.69 54.23 65.05
CA MET A 1 -21.23 52.86 64.86
C MET A 1 -21.05 52.44 63.41
N LEU A 2 -20.01 51.65 63.12
CA LEU A 2 -19.64 51.28 61.75
C LEU A 2 -19.94 49.77 61.60
N ARG A 3 -20.88 49.39 60.75
CA ARG A 3 -21.21 48.00 60.45
C ARG A 3 -20.40 47.53 59.26
N ILE A 4 -19.51 46.58 59.48
CA ILE A 4 -18.73 45.91 58.45
C ILE A 4 -19.56 44.73 57.90
N LEU A 5 -19.91 44.75 56.63
CA LEU A 5 -20.49 43.60 55.87
C LEU A 5 -19.35 42.73 55.39
N PHE A 6 -19.32 41.47 55.80
CA PHE A 6 -18.52 40.40 55.19
C PHE A 6 -19.28 39.81 54.01
N ALA A 7 -18.73 39.95 52.82
CA ALA A 7 -19.21 39.24 51.61
C ALA A 7 -18.40 37.94 51.51
N CYS A 8 -19.06 36.78 51.62
CA CYS A 8 -18.47 35.46 51.34
C CYS A 8 -18.45 35.23 49.83
N LEU A 9 -17.25 35.16 49.25
CA LEU A 9 -17.04 34.80 47.84
C LEU A 9 -16.92 33.25 47.78
N ALA A 10 -17.93 32.58 47.23
CA ALA A 10 -17.91 31.15 46.95
C ALA A 10 -17.19 30.93 45.64
N ILE A 11 -15.99 30.31 45.67
CA ILE A 11 -15.25 29.87 44.48
C ILE A 11 -15.79 28.51 44.06
N LEU A 12 -16.52 28.47 42.92
CA LEU A 12 -16.89 27.22 42.25
C LEU A 12 -15.67 26.70 41.49
N LEU A 13 -15.00 25.64 41.97
CA LEU A 13 -14.05 24.87 41.20
C LEU A 13 -14.81 24.01 40.19
N ALA A 14 -14.83 24.44 38.92
CA ALA A 14 -15.24 23.58 37.81
C ALA A 14 -14.13 22.53 37.53
N GLY A 15 -14.34 21.30 37.95
CA GLY A 15 -13.46 20.19 37.67
C GLY A 15 -13.54 19.84 36.15
N ALA A 16 -12.52 20.23 35.41
CA ALA A 16 -12.34 19.74 34.02
C ALA A 16 -11.88 18.27 34.11
N THR A 17 -12.79 17.36 33.79
CA THR A 17 -12.43 15.95 33.55
C THR A 17 -11.65 15.86 32.25
N LEU A 18 -10.34 15.67 32.36
CA LEU A 18 -9.49 15.30 31.21
C LEU A 18 -9.92 13.91 30.75
N ALA A 19 -10.66 13.83 29.66
CA ALA A 19 -10.91 12.57 28.97
C ALA A 19 -9.57 12.06 28.44
N THR A 20 -9.06 10.99 29.04
CA THR A 20 -7.92 10.24 28.47
C THR A 20 -8.35 9.69 27.10
N PRO A 21 -7.57 9.92 26.03
CA PRO A 21 -7.86 9.26 24.76
C PRO A 21 -7.81 7.75 24.97
N ALA A 22 -8.90 7.06 24.66
CA ALA A 22 -8.91 5.61 24.64
C ALA A 22 -7.88 5.17 23.59
N LEU A 23 -6.86 4.42 24.02
CA LEU A 23 -5.97 3.71 23.10
C LEU A 23 -6.87 2.84 22.22
N ALA A 24 -6.84 3.09 20.90
CA ALA A 24 -7.53 2.23 19.95
C ALA A 24 -6.98 0.81 20.13
N ALA A 25 -7.88 -0.15 20.33
CA ALA A 25 -7.47 -1.56 20.41
C ALA A 25 -6.85 -1.97 19.08
N ASP A 26 -5.80 -2.79 19.15
CA ASP A 26 -5.17 -3.33 17.94
C ASP A 26 -6.22 -4.02 17.05
N PRO A 27 -6.19 -3.80 15.72
CA PRO A 27 -7.16 -4.37 14.83
C PRO A 27 -7.12 -5.90 14.88
N LYS A 28 -8.28 -6.52 15.05
CA LYS A 28 -8.38 -7.98 15.07
C LYS A 28 -8.20 -8.53 13.66
N PRO A 29 -7.33 -9.55 13.45
CA PRO A 29 -7.15 -10.17 12.14
C PRO A 29 -8.44 -10.86 11.64
N ASP A 30 -8.67 -10.80 10.33
CA ASP A 30 -9.78 -11.45 9.64
C ASP A 30 -9.53 -12.96 9.41
N ALA A 31 -8.25 -13.36 9.41
CA ALA A 31 -7.83 -14.76 9.49
C ALA A 31 -6.47 -14.85 10.18
N THR A 32 -6.23 -15.94 10.91
CA THR A 32 -4.93 -16.18 11.56
C THR A 32 -4.61 -17.65 11.64
N ILE A 33 -3.31 -17.96 11.60
CA ILE A 33 -2.72 -19.25 11.98
C ILE A 33 -1.67 -18.95 13.03
N LYS A 34 -1.85 -19.48 14.25
CA LYS A 34 -0.90 -19.31 15.34
C LYS A 34 -0.52 -20.66 15.94
N ASN A 35 0.77 -20.95 15.97
CA ASN A 35 1.32 -22.13 16.60
C ASN A 35 2.78 -21.88 17.04
N LYS A 36 3.52 -22.92 17.43
CA LYS A 36 4.91 -22.80 17.90
C LYS A 36 5.93 -22.36 16.83
N THR A 37 5.57 -22.41 15.55
CA THR A 37 6.49 -22.10 14.44
C THR A 37 6.15 -20.79 13.75
N VAL A 38 4.90 -20.31 13.89
CA VAL A 38 4.42 -19.16 13.13
C VAL A 38 3.26 -18.49 13.83
N GLU A 39 3.23 -17.17 13.73
CA GLU A 39 2.04 -16.34 13.85
C GLU A 39 1.84 -15.65 12.50
N ALA A 40 0.77 -16.00 11.79
CA ALA A 40 0.49 -15.50 10.46
C ALA A 40 -0.94 -14.95 10.40
N SER A 41 -1.10 -13.70 10.03
CA SER A 41 -2.36 -12.96 10.12
C SER A 41 -2.71 -12.27 8.81
N VAL A 42 -4.01 -12.13 8.55
CA VAL A 42 -4.57 -11.39 7.42
C VAL A 42 -5.48 -10.31 7.96
N PHE A 43 -5.32 -9.10 7.45
CA PHE A 43 -6.13 -7.94 7.78
C PHE A 43 -6.73 -7.34 6.51
N LEU A 44 -8.03 -7.13 6.52
CA LEU A 44 -8.74 -6.38 5.49
C LEU A 44 -9.10 -5.00 6.04
N GLY A 45 -8.78 -3.94 5.32
CA GLY A 45 -9.25 -2.60 5.64
C GLY A 45 -10.79 -2.54 5.66
N ASP A 46 -11.38 -1.65 6.45
CA ASP A 46 -12.84 -1.56 6.57
C ASP A 46 -13.51 -1.25 5.24
N ASN A 47 -12.87 -0.46 4.39
CA ASN A 47 -13.36 -0.17 3.04
C ASN A 47 -13.34 -1.40 2.12
N VAL A 48 -12.39 -2.33 2.31
CA VAL A 48 -12.36 -3.63 1.61
C VAL A 48 -13.53 -4.49 2.07
N LYS A 49 -13.79 -4.52 3.39
CA LYS A 49 -14.93 -5.27 4.00
C LYS A 49 -16.29 -4.77 3.54
N ALA A 50 -16.39 -3.50 3.18
CA ALA A 50 -17.63 -2.90 2.68
C ALA A 50 -18.07 -3.43 1.30
N ASP A 51 -17.17 -4.10 0.55
CA ASP A 51 -17.49 -4.80 -0.70
C ASP A 51 -17.36 -6.31 -0.48
N PRO A 52 -18.49 -7.05 -0.30
CA PRO A 52 -18.42 -8.46 0.08
C PRO A 52 -17.73 -9.38 -0.93
N ALA A 53 -17.83 -9.08 -2.24
CA ALA A 53 -17.18 -9.89 -3.27
C ALA A 53 -15.65 -9.66 -3.26
N LEU A 54 -15.22 -8.42 -3.13
CA LEU A 54 -13.82 -8.05 -2.98
C LEU A 54 -13.23 -8.63 -1.69
N ALA A 55 -13.94 -8.47 -0.56
CA ALA A 55 -13.51 -9.01 0.73
C ALA A 55 -13.32 -10.53 0.66
N ALA A 56 -14.24 -11.25 0.03
CA ALA A 56 -14.15 -12.71 -0.14
C ALA A 56 -12.93 -13.11 -0.98
N ASP A 57 -12.65 -12.39 -2.08
CA ASP A 57 -11.51 -12.62 -2.95
C ASP A 57 -10.18 -12.39 -2.21
N CYS A 58 -10.02 -11.24 -1.55
CA CYS A 58 -8.82 -10.90 -0.76
C CYS A 58 -8.62 -11.89 0.40
N LEU A 59 -9.69 -12.23 1.13
CA LEU A 59 -9.59 -13.17 2.25
C LEU A 59 -9.22 -14.59 1.79
N ALA A 60 -9.74 -15.04 0.64
CA ALA A 60 -9.38 -16.33 0.08
C ALA A 60 -7.90 -16.40 -0.32
N GLU A 61 -7.36 -15.34 -0.93
CA GLU A 61 -5.94 -15.22 -1.24
C GLU A 61 -5.10 -15.17 0.04
N GLY A 62 -5.49 -14.33 1.01
CA GLY A 62 -4.81 -14.19 2.29
C GLY A 62 -4.74 -15.52 3.06
N LYS A 63 -5.84 -16.28 3.14
CA LYS A 63 -5.87 -17.61 3.79
C LYS A 63 -4.91 -18.60 3.13
N LYS A 64 -4.81 -18.61 1.79
CA LYS A 64 -3.85 -19.46 1.07
C LYS A 64 -2.41 -19.06 1.40
N TRP A 65 -2.16 -17.75 1.48
CA TRP A 65 -0.83 -17.22 1.80
C TRP A 65 -0.40 -17.61 3.22
N ILE A 66 -1.22 -17.35 4.27
CA ILE A 66 -0.85 -17.73 5.65
C ILE A 66 -0.71 -19.24 5.82
N ALA A 67 -1.49 -20.06 5.11
CA ALA A 67 -1.34 -21.51 5.11
C ALA A 67 0.01 -21.95 4.52
N LYS A 68 0.44 -21.29 3.42
CA LYS A 68 1.75 -21.53 2.82
C LYS A 68 2.88 -21.14 3.78
N GLN A 69 2.82 -19.93 4.39
CA GLN A 69 3.83 -19.49 5.34
C GLN A 69 3.94 -20.45 6.55
N ALA A 70 2.80 -20.92 7.05
CA ALA A 70 2.78 -21.88 8.16
C ALA A 70 3.42 -23.22 7.78
N ALA A 71 3.18 -23.71 6.56
CA ALA A 71 3.79 -24.94 6.07
C ALA A 71 5.30 -24.78 5.86
N ASP A 72 5.74 -23.66 5.29
CA ASP A 72 7.16 -23.35 5.06
C ASP A 72 7.91 -23.24 6.40
N ALA A 73 7.37 -22.51 7.39
CA ALA A 73 7.94 -22.42 8.73
C ALA A 73 8.03 -23.79 9.43
N ALA A 74 6.99 -24.63 9.32
CA ALA A 74 7.00 -25.97 9.89
C ALA A 74 8.07 -26.88 9.23
N ASN A 75 8.28 -26.74 7.93
CA ASN A 75 9.33 -27.48 7.22
C ASN A 75 10.73 -26.97 7.60
N GLN A 76 10.92 -25.65 7.64
CA GLN A 76 12.20 -25.06 8.05
C GLN A 76 12.59 -25.49 9.47
N ARG A 77 11.63 -25.52 10.40
CA ARG A 77 11.91 -25.99 11.75
C ARG A 77 12.41 -27.44 11.83
N LYS A 78 12.00 -28.31 10.90
CA LYS A 78 12.49 -29.69 10.83
C LYS A 78 13.94 -29.75 10.39
N THR A 79 14.35 -28.88 9.46
CA THR A 79 15.68 -28.81 8.90
C THR A 79 16.64 -27.98 9.74
N ASP A 80 16.18 -26.91 10.33
CA ASP A 80 16.96 -26.00 11.18
C ASP A 80 16.14 -25.53 12.40
N PRO A 81 16.07 -26.35 13.48
CA PRO A 81 15.36 -25.96 14.71
C PRO A 81 15.94 -24.73 15.41
N GLN A 82 17.21 -24.40 15.15
CA GLN A 82 17.90 -23.28 15.79
C GLN A 82 17.28 -21.93 15.43
N MET A 83 16.75 -21.79 14.22
CA MET A 83 16.05 -20.57 13.77
C MET A 83 14.76 -20.26 14.56
N PHE A 84 14.30 -21.18 15.39
CA PHE A 84 13.06 -21.05 16.17
C PHE A 84 13.31 -21.01 17.68
N ARG A 85 14.56 -20.77 18.12
CA ARG A 85 14.90 -20.67 19.54
C ARG A 85 14.20 -19.49 20.22
N ASP A 86 14.11 -18.37 19.54
CA ASP A 86 13.58 -17.12 20.06
C ASP A 86 12.08 -16.94 19.75
N GLY A 87 11.43 -17.98 19.23
CA GLY A 87 10.00 -17.99 18.92
C GLY A 87 9.67 -18.45 17.50
N GLY A 88 8.40 -18.35 17.14
CA GLY A 88 7.92 -18.57 15.77
C GLY A 88 8.12 -17.33 14.89
N TRP A 89 8.11 -17.54 13.60
CA TRP A 89 8.15 -16.46 12.63
C TRP A 89 6.84 -15.68 12.62
N ASN A 90 6.90 -14.37 12.31
CA ASN A 90 5.73 -13.50 12.22
C ASN A 90 5.47 -13.06 10.78
N TYR A 91 4.21 -13.17 10.36
CA TYR A 91 3.74 -12.81 9.03
C TYR A 91 2.44 -12.03 9.11
N GLU A 92 2.38 -10.88 8.44
CA GLU A 92 1.15 -10.12 8.32
C GLU A 92 0.88 -9.77 6.87
N ARG A 93 -0.35 -9.99 6.41
CA ARG A 93 -0.83 -9.52 5.11
C ARG A 93 -1.96 -8.54 5.32
N LYS A 94 -1.82 -7.33 4.77
CA LYS A 94 -2.82 -6.27 4.82
C LYS A 94 -3.33 -5.93 3.42
N TYR A 95 -4.61 -5.60 3.32
CA TYR A 95 -5.26 -5.14 2.11
C TYR A 95 -5.95 -3.81 2.37
N ASP A 96 -5.51 -2.75 1.71
CA ASP A 96 -6.02 -1.39 1.87
C ASP A 96 -6.39 -0.78 0.54
N ILE A 97 -7.57 -0.13 0.46
CA ILE A 97 -7.99 0.59 -0.74
C ILE A 97 -7.18 1.88 -0.88
N ARG A 98 -6.56 2.05 -2.04
CA ARG A 98 -5.83 3.27 -2.42
C ARG A 98 -6.71 4.25 -3.19
N SER A 99 -7.60 3.75 -4.05
CA SER A 99 -8.50 4.59 -4.82
C SER A 99 -9.76 3.84 -5.24
N LEU A 100 -10.83 4.61 -5.47
CA LEU A 100 -12.06 4.16 -6.12
C LEU A 100 -12.33 5.12 -7.29
N VAL A 101 -12.33 4.59 -8.50
CA VAL A 101 -12.50 5.36 -9.74
C VAL A 101 -13.79 4.93 -10.43
N ALA A 102 -14.61 5.91 -10.86
CA ALA A 102 -15.89 5.74 -11.53
C ALA A 102 -16.87 4.82 -10.77
N ASP A 103 -16.82 4.78 -9.42
CA ASP A 103 -17.54 3.85 -8.54
C ASP A 103 -17.38 2.36 -8.94
N ARG A 104 -16.45 2.06 -9.82
CA ARG A 104 -16.25 0.76 -10.45
C ARG A 104 -14.88 0.16 -10.17
N TYR A 105 -13.80 0.91 -10.38
CA TYR A 105 -12.44 0.40 -10.30
C TYR A 105 -11.84 0.67 -8.93
N VAL A 106 -11.60 -0.39 -8.16
CA VAL A 106 -11.00 -0.32 -6.83
C VAL A 106 -9.54 -0.72 -6.94
N SER A 107 -8.65 0.18 -6.62
CA SER A 107 -7.22 -0.12 -6.48
C SER A 107 -6.90 -0.45 -5.04
N ILE A 108 -6.24 -1.59 -4.83
CA ILE A 108 -5.88 -2.10 -3.51
C ILE A 108 -4.37 -2.25 -3.46
N GLN A 109 -3.76 -1.78 -2.39
CA GLN A 109 -2.41 -2.13 -2.00
C GLN A 109 -2.48 -3.33 -1.07
N ARG A 110 -1.64 -4.32 -1.33
CA ARG A 110 -1.41 -5.46 -0.47
C ARG A 110 0.01 -5.38 0.06
N SER A 111 0.16 -5.33 1.37
CA SER A 111 1.45 -5.32 2.06
C SER A 111 1.65 -6.64 2.79
N ASP A 112 2.81 -7.25 2.60
CA ASP A 112 3.20 -8.52 3.22
C ASP A 112 4.42 -8.27 4.12
N TYR A 113 4.20 -8.18 5.43
CA TYR A 113 5.26 -8.11 6.43
C TYR A 113 5.76 -9.51 6.76
N VAL A 114 7.06 -9.66 6.85
CA VAL A 114 7.75 -10.92 7.14
C VAL A 114 8.86 -10.69 8.16
N ASP A 115 8.75 -11.35 9.31
CA ASP A 115 9.83 -11.48 10.28
C ASP A 115 10.13 -12.97 10.50
N ALA A 116 11.19 -13.43 9.88
CA ALA A 116 11.68 -14.82 9.94
C ALA A 116 13.00 -14.90 10.74
N HIS A 117 13.22 -13.98 11.70
CA HIS A 117 14.44 -13.89 12.51
C HIS A 117 15.72 -13.75 11.65
N ALA A 118 15.60 -13.13 10.46
CA ALA A 118 16.72 -12.69 9.65
C ALA A 118 17.38 -11.43 10.25
N ALA A 119 18.32 -10.81 9.52
CA ALA A 119 18.99 -9.60 10.00
C ALA A 119 18.02 -8.44 10.31
N HIS A 120 16.88 -8.40 9.63
CA HIS A 120 15.78 -7.46 9.84
C HIS A 120 14.49 -8.02 9.23
N PRO A 121 13.32 -7.56 9.70
CA PRO A 121 12.06 -7.82 9.00
C PRO A 121 12.06 -7.23 7.59
N ASN A 122 11.19 -7.73 6.73
CA ASN A 122 10.99 -7.19 5.39
C ASN A 122 9.51 -6.97 5.09
N THR A 123 9.21 -6.02 4.21
CA THR A 123 7.87 -5.78 3.68
C THR A 123 7.90 -5.91 2.16
N ASP A 124 7.02 -6.73 1.61
CA ASP A 124 6.74 -6.77 0.17
C ASP A 124 5.44 -6.02 -0.13
N VAL A 125 5.35 -5.41 -1.30
CA VAL A 125 4.18 -4.66 -1.75
C VAL A 125 3.71 -5.19 -3.10
N ASN A 126 2.41 -5.42 -3.20
CA ASN A 126 1.76 -5.78 -4.45
C ASN A 126 0.41 -5.04 -4.57
N THR A 127 -0.24 -5.13 -5.72
CA THR A 127 -1.48 -4.42 -5.96
C THR A 127 -2.54 -5.29 -6.63
N ILE A 128 -3.80 -4.96 -6.38
CA ILE A 128 -4.96 -5.55 -7.04
C ILE A 128 -5.78 -4.42 -7.63
N LEU A 129 -6.14 -4.54 -8.89
CA LEU A 129 -7.17 -3.72 -9.51
C LEU A 129 -8.42 -4.56 -9.67
N TRP A 130 -9.48 -4.16 -8.98
CA TRP A 130 -10.76 -4.87 -8.94
C TRP A 130 -11.81 -4.12 -9.73
N ASP A 131 -12.47 -4.80 -10.65
CA ASP A 131 -13.65 -4.28 -11.34
C ASP A 131 -14.92 -4.77 -10.65
N ARG A 132 -15.61 -3.88 -9.98
CA ARG A 132 -16.87 -4.16 -9.24
C ARG A 132 -17.98 -4.66 -10.16
N THR A 133 -18.00 -4.22 -11.41
CA THR A 133 -19.04 -4.63 -12.38
C THR A 133 -18.89 -6.09 -12.76
N SER A 134 -17.69 -6.54 -13.06
CA SER A 134 -17.43 -7.94 -13.39
C SER A 134 -17.13 -8.81 -12.16
N GLN A 135 -16.91 -8.20 -10.99
CA GLN A 135 -16.45 -8.85 -9.76
C GLN A 135 -15.19 -9.69 -9.97
N LYS A 136 -14.20 -9.10 -10.64
CA LYS A 136 -12.93 -9.76 -11.01
C LYS A 136 -11.74 -8.83 -10.85
N ARG A 137 -10.57 -9.44 -10.61
CA ARG A 137 -9.29 -8.77 -10.77
C ARG A 137 -9.03 -8.53 -12.25
N ILE A 138 -8.63 -7.32 -12.57
CA ILE A 138 -8.23 -6.93 -13.92
C ILE A 138 -6.82 -6.33 -13.90
N SER A 139 -6.22 -6.10 -15.04
CA SER A 139 -5.02 -5.29 -15.20
C SER A 139 -5.37 -3.89 -15.69
N ILE A 140 -4.37 -3.02 -15.83
CA ILE A 140 -4.57 -1.69 -16.44
C ILE A 140 -4.76 -1.73 -17.95
N ARG A 141 -4.67 -2.90 -18.60
CA ARG A 141 -4.79 -3.06 -20.07
C ARG A 141 -6.02 -2.40 -20.70
N PRO A 142 -7.24 -2.51 -20.12
CA PRO A 142 -8.43 -1.90 -20.70
C PRO A 142 -8.34 -0.38 -20.89
N PHE A 143 -7.49 0.29 -20.14
CA PHE A 143 -7.37 1.75 -20.17
C PHE A 143 -6.46 2.28 -21.29
N PHE A 144 -5.78 1.39 -22.00
CA PHE A 144 -4.84 1.75 -23.05
C PHE A 144 -5.21 1.11 -24.39
N THR A 145 -4.81 1.76 -25.47
CA THR A 145 -4.99 1.22 -26.83
C THR A 145 -4.13 -0.01 -27.08
N GLU A 146 -2.97 -0.09 -26.41
CA GLU A 146 -2.09 -1.26 -26.39
C GLU A 146 -1.24 -1.25 -25.11
N THR A 147 -0.74 -2.41 -24.70
CA THR A 147 0.21 -2.58 -23.59
C THR A 147 1.16 -3.74 -23.90
N ALA A 148 1.59 -3.80 -25.18
CA ALA A 148 2.57 -4.79 -25.60
C ALA A 148 3.91 -4.59 -24.87
N ASP A 149 4.61 -5.68 -24.61
CA ASP A 149 5.95 -5.61 -24.06
C ASP A 149 6.86 -4.79 -24.98
N ASN A 150 7.53 -3.79 -24.41
CA ASN A 150 8.34 -2.80 -25.13
C ASN A 150 7.55 -1.93 -26.13
N GLY A 151 6.21 -1.96 -26.12
CA GLY A 151 5.37 -1.10 -26.95
C GLY A 151 5.42 0.37 -26.53
N PRO A 152 4.88 1.28 -27.37
CA PRO A 152 4.94 2.73 -27.13
C PRO A 152 4.37 3.14 -25.77
N THR A 153 3.23 2.57 -25.35
CA THR A 153 2.61 2.83 -24.04
C THR A 153 3.55 2.46 -22.91
N MET A 154 4.08 1.24 -22.92
CA MET A 154 4.95 0.75 -21.85
C MET A 154 6.28 1.50 -21.78
N GLN A 155 6.82 1.93 -22.93
CA GLN A 155 8.01 2.79 -23.00
C GLN A 155 7.74 4.19 -22.42
N ALA A 156 6.60 4.79 -22.72
CA ALA A 156 6.22 6.09 -22.16
C ALA A 156 6.03 6.02 -20.64
N ILE A 157 5.36 4.97 -20.13
CA ILE A 157 5.20 4.73 -18.70
C ILE A 157 6.57 4.56 -18.04
N LEU A 158 7.45 3.70 -18.56
CA LEU A 158 8.78 3.47 -17.99
C LEU A 158 9.60 4.76 -17.93
N LYS A 159 9.60 5.55 -19.00
CA LYS A 159 10.33 6.82 -19.04
C LYS A 159 9.86 7.79 -17.95
N ALA A 160 8.54 7.95 -17.78
CA ALA A 160 7.97 8.82 -16.76
C ALA A 160 8.23 8.29 -15.35
N LEU A 161 8.13 6.98 -15.19
CA LEU A 161 8.42 6.28 -13.93
C LEU A 161 9.87 6.49 -13.47
N ILE A 162 10.85 6.31 -14.37
CA ILE A 162 12.27 6.56 -14.06
C ILE A 162 12.49 8.02 -13.67
N ALA A 163 11.84 8.96 -14.36
CA ALA A 163 11.93 10.38 -13.99
C ALA A 163 11.37 10.65 -12.58
N SER A 164 10.21 10.08 -12.25
CA SER A 164 9.60 10.19 -10.92
C SER A 164 10.50 9.56 -9.84
N LEU A 165 10.97 8.33 -10.04
CA LEU A 165 11.89 7.66 -9.11
C LEU A 165 13.20 8.42 -8.92
N THR A 166 13.73 9.03 -9.98
CA THR A 166 14.95 9.84 -9.88
C THR A 166 14.76 11.04 -8.96
N ILE A 167 13.58 11.67 -8.99
CA ILE A 167 13.25 12.77 -8.07
C ILE A 167 13.20 12.26 -6.62
N GLU A 168 12.52 11.12 -6.40
CA GLU A 168 12.44 10.52 -5.06
C GLU A 168 13.81 10.09 -4.52
N LYS A 169 14.66 9.53 -5.37
CA LYS A 169 16.06 9.20 -5.03
C LYS A 169 16.86 10.42 -4.59
N LYS A 170 16.74 11.54 -5.32
CA LYS A 170 17.41 12.79 -4.97
C LYS A 170 16.97 13.34 -3.61
N LYS A 171 15.71 13.21 -3.24
CA LYS A 171 15.21 13.60 -1.91
C LYS A 171 15.88 12.80 -0.77
N ARG A 172 16.41 11.62 -1.06
CA ARG A 172 17.06 10.69 -0.12
C ARG A 172 18.59 10.69 -0.26
N ASP A 173 19.17 11.71 -0.91
CA ASP A 173 20.62 11.88 -1.13
C ASP A 173 21.31 10.70 -1.84
N ALA A 174 20.55 9.91 -2.63
CA ALA A 174 21.11 8.81 -3.41
C ALA A 174 22.02 9.32 -4.53
N THR A 175 23.16 8.68 -4.72
CA THR A 175 24.10 9.06 -5.80
C THR A 175 23.52 8.67 -7.17
N GLU A 176 23.91 9.40 -8.22
CA GLU A 176 23.46 9.13 -9.60
C GLU A 176 23.85 7.71 -10.07
N THR A 177 25.08 7.28 -9.75
CA THR A 177 25.56 5.94 -10.10
C THR A 177 24.72 4.84 -9.42
N ALA A 178 24.48 4.97 -8.10
CA ALA A 178 23.63 4.02 -7.38
C ALA A 178 22.20 3.99 -7.94
N THR A 179 21.63 5.17 -8.24
CA THR A 179 20.31 5.30 -8.85
C THR A 179 20.20 4.52 -10.17
N THR A 180 21.16 4.69 -11.07
CA THR A 180 21.18 4.02 -12.38
C THR A 180 21.27 2.50 -12.26
N GLU A 181 22.11 1.99 -11.34
CA GLU A 181 22.25 0.54 -11.12
C GLU A 181 20.93 -0.09 -10.66
N TRP A 182 20.22 0.54 -9.71
CA TRP A 182 18.97 0.04 -9.20
C TRP A 182 17.83 0.03 -10.24
N PHE A 183 17.88 0.88 -11.25
CA PHE A 183 16.84 0.95 -12.28
C PHE A 183 17.04 -0.04 -13.44
N LYS A 184 18.18 -0.74 -13.52
CA LYS A 184 18.44 -1.75 -14.57
C LYS A 184 17.44 -2.90 -14.61
N GLY A 185 16.79 -3.20 -13.48
CA GLY A 185 15.75 -4.23 -13.37
C GLY A 185 14.37 -3.81 -13.87
N LEU A 186 14.14 -2.52 -14.10
CA LEU A 186 12.87 -2.01 -14.58
C LEU A 186 12.76 -2.23 -16.10
N GLU A 187 11.73 -2.98 -16.50
CA GLU A 187 11.48 -3.28 -17.92
C GLU A 187 10.14 -2.68 -18.34
N PRO A 188 10.00 -2.21 -19.61
CA PRO A 188 8.73 -1.71 -20.14
C PRO A 188 7.80 -2.89 -20.48
N LYS A 189 7.47 -3.67 -19.48
CA LYS A 189 6.60 -4.85 -19.52
C LYS A 189 5.64 -4.81 -18.36
N LEU A 190 4.36 -5.01 -18.63
CA LEU A 190 3.31 -4.86 -17.64
C LEU A 190 3.54 -5.69 -16.36
N LEU A 191 4.12 -6.88 -16.48
CA LEU A 191 4.38 -7.78 -15.35
C LEU A 191 5.73 -7.53 -14.65
N LYS A 192 6.53 -6.59 -15.14
CA LYS A 192 7.88 -6.32 -14.62
C LYS A 192 8.14 -4.86 -14.25
N ILE A 193 7.22 -3.97 -14.65
CA ILE A 193 7.38 -2.53 -14.43
C ILE A 193 7.13 -2.12 -12.97
N GLY A 194 6.46 -2.94 -12.19
CA GLY A 194 6.15 -2.72 -10.79
C GLY A 194 4.66 -2.90 -10.45
N ALA A 195 4.37 -2.94 -9.16
CA ALA A 195 3.01 -2.97 -8.63
C ALA A 195 2.35 -1.61 -8.87
N VAL A 196 1.13 -1.57 -9.42
CA VAL A 196 0.50 -0.33 -9.90
C VAL A 196 -0.93 -0.19 -9.39
N THR A 197 -1.29 1.04 -9.00
CA THR A 197 -2.66 1.47 -8.66
C THR A 197 -3.09 2.64 -9.55
N LEU A 198 -4.40 2.82 -9.70
CA LEU A 198 -4.96 4.09 -10.17
C LEU A 198 -4.76 5.14 -9.07
N ALA A 199 -4.16 6.28 -9.40
CA ALA A 199 -3.93 7.34 -8.44
C ALA A 199 -5.23 8.09 -8.10
N PRO A 200 -5.43 8.57 -6.86
CA PRO A 200 -6.50 9.49 -6.53
C PRO A 200 -6.47 10.75 -7.41
N SER A 201 -7.60 11.42 -7.53
CA SER A 201 -7.73 12.67 -8.32
C SER A 201 -8.47 13.74 -7.54
N THR A 202 -8.14 15.01 -7.83
CA THR A 202 -8.94 16.18 -7.41
C THR A 202 -10.31 16.21 -8.07
N GLU A 203 -10.50 15.51 -9.20
CA GLU A 203 -11.80 15.35 -9.83
C GLU A 203 -12.49 14.08 -9.29
N PRO A 204 -13.72 14.20 -8.73
CA PRO A 204 -14.45 13.06 -8.21
C PRO A 204 -14.65 11.94 -9.25
N GLY A 205 -14.41 10.69 -8.83
CA GLY A 205 -14.59 9.52 -9.70
C GLY A 205 -13.56 9.39 -10.82
N LYS A 206 -12.51 10.21 -10.83
CA LYS A 206 -11.41 10.13 -11.80
C LYS A 206 -10.12 9.59 -11.17
N SER A 207 -9.16 9.30 -12.03
CA SER A 207 -7.78 9.02 -11.66
C SER A 207 -6.85 10.08 -12.24
N SER A 208 -5.95 10.61 -11.42
CA SER A 208 -4.93 11.57 -11.87
C SER A 208 -3.76 10.92 -12.61
N GLY A 209 -3.71 9.59 -12.67
CA GLY A 209 -2.62 8.85 -13.31
C GLY A 209 -2.41 7.46 -12.69
N LEU A 210 -1.20 6.98 -12.77
CA LEU A 210 -0.78 5.70 -12.19
C LEU A 210 0.22 5.93 -11.06
N THR A 211 0.04 5.23 -9.95
CA THR A 211 1.01 5.18 -8.85
C THR A 211 1.67 3.80 -8.82
N PHE A 212 2.99 3.77 -8.86
CA PHE A 212 3.80 2.55 -8.76
C PHE A 212 4.41 2.43 -7.37
N HIS A 213 4.36 1.24 -6.81
CA HIS A 213 4.79 0.94 -5.46
C HIS A 213 5.96 -0.06 -5.50
N TYR A 214 7.04 0.29 -4.83
CA TYR A 214 8.26 -0.52 -4.78
C TYR A 214 8.66 -0.77 -3.33
N PRO A 215 8.68 -2.04 -2.89
CA PRO A 215 9.17 -2.38 -1.56
C PRO A 215 10.69 -2.12 -1.44
N PRO A 216 11.25 -2.15 -0.23
CA PRO A 216 12.70 -2.14 -0.04
C PRO A 216 13.39 -3.18 -0.92
N TYR A 217 14.56 -2.85 -1.42
CA TYR A 217 15.35 -3.63 -2.38
C TYR A 217 14.84 -3.68 -3.84
N ALA A 218 13.63 -3.21 -4.14
CA ALA A 218 13.14 -3.23 -5.52
C ALA A 218 13.84 -2.20 -6.42
N VAL A 219 14.03 -0.99 -5.93
CA VAL A 219 14.66 0.12 -6.67
C VAL A 219 15.67 0.91 -5.82
N GLY A 220 16.05 0.39 -4.66
CA GLY A 220 17.02 0.99 -3.74
C GLY A 220 17.39 0.03 -2.61
N PRO A 221 18.44 0.30 -1.84
CA PRO A 221 18.81 -0.51 -0.67
C PRO A 221 17.74 -0.42 0.42
N TYR A 222 17.74 -1.38 1.34
CA TYR A 222 16.77 -1.45 2.44
C TYR A 222 16.67 -0.16 3.26
N ALA A 223 17.80 0.47 3.52
CA ALA A 223 17.88 1.68 4.33
C ALA A 223 17.14 2.88 3.71
N GLU A 224 16.88 2.86 2.42
CA GLU A 224 16.08 3.90 1.75
C GLU A 224 14.58 3.67 1.89
N GLY A 225 14.14 2.47 2.34
CA GLY A 225 12.74 2.13 2.52
C GLY A 225 11.98 1.90 1.20
N GLU A 226 10.66 2.05 1.27
CA GLU A 226 9.76 1.93 0.12
C GLU A 226 9.87 3.15 -0.80
N TYR A 227 9.60 2.93 -2.09
CA TYR A 227 9.49 3.99 -3.09
C TYR A 227 8.11 4.01 -3.72
N VAL A 228 7.56 5.20 -3.85
CA VAL A 228 6.32 5.45 -4.59
C VAL A 228 6.63 6.39 -5.75
N ALA A 229 6.19 6.03 -6.93
CA ALA A 229 6.41 6.82 -8.14
C ALA A 229 5.09 7.10 -8.86
N PHE A 230 4.88 8.35 -9.23
CA PHE A 230 3.67 8.80 -9.89
C PHE A 230 3.90 9.10 -11.37
N VAL A 231 3.01 8.57 -12.21
CA VAL A 231 2.97 8.85 -13.65
C VAL A 231 1.66 9.59 -13.94
N PRO A 232 1.69 10.92 -14.23
CA PRO A 232 0.49 11.71 -14.45
C PRO A 232 -0.23 11.32 -15.73
N TRP A 233 -1.57 11.45 -15.73
CA TRP A 233 -2.41 11.05 -16.86
C TRP A 233 -2.14 11.83 -18.13
N GLU A 234 -1.61 13.03 -18.05
CA GLU A 234 -1.23 13.85 -19.20
C GLU A 234 -0.19 13.15 -20.08
N ILE A 235 0.76 12.42 -19.48
CA ILE A 235 1.75 11.59 -20.18
C ILE A 235 1.07 10.37 -20.82
N LEU A 236 0.05 9.82 -20.15
CA LEU A 236 -0.69 8.65 -20.61
C LEU A 236 -1.67 8.98 -21.75
N LYS A 237 -2.13 10.23 -21.82
CA LYS A 237 -3.21 10.70 -22.70
C LYS A 237 -3.10 10.24 -24.16
N PRO A 238 -1.92 10.26 -24.83
CA PRO A 238 -1.81 9.80 -26.21
C PRO A 238 -2.08 8.30 -26.42
N TYR A 239 -2.04 7.52 -25.34
CA TYR A 239 -2.12 6.06 -25.37
C TYR A 239 -3.43 5.52 -24.82
N LEU A 240 -4.32 6.39 -24.33
CA LEU A 240 -5.56 5.98 -23.68
C LEU A 240 -6.54 5.38 -24.67
N SER A 241 -7.19 4.29 -24.27
CA SER A 241 -8.41 3.80 -24.91
C SER A 241 -9.60 4.72 -24.61
N ALA A 242 -10.76 4.46 -25.19
CA ALA A 242 -11.99 5.16 -24.83
C ALA A 242 -12.33 5.00 -23.34
N GLU A 243 -12.11 3.81 -22.76
CA GLU A 243 -12.29 3.54 -21.32
C GLU A 243 -11.29 4.37 -20.49
N GLY A 244 -10.01 4.37 -20.86
CA GLY A 244 -9.00 5.18 -20.20
C GLY A 244 -9.32 6.67 -20.26
N ALA A 245 -9.69 7.18 -21.42
CA ALA A 245 -10.08 8.58 -21.59
C ALA A 245 -11.30 8.96 -20.72
N SER A 246 -12.15 8.01 -20.39
CA SER A 246 -13.32 8.24 -19.53
C SER A 246 -12.99 8.35 -18.05
N ILE A 247 -11.88 7.76 -17.60
CA ILE A 247 -11.54 7.67 -16.17
C ILE A 247 -10.36 8.54 -15.74
N PHE A 248 -9.47 8.94 -16.66
CA PHE A 248 -8.31 9.75 -16.30
C PHE A 248 -8.59 11.25 -16.47
N ALA A 249 -8.45 12.00 -15.36
CA ALA A 249 -8.55 13.46 -15.33
C ALA A 249 -8.11 14.01 -13.97
N GLY A 250 -7.98 15.34 -13.89
CA GLY A 250 -7.67 16.06 -12.67
C GLY A 250 -6.20 15.99 -12.27
N ALA A 251 -5.88 16.49 -11.09
CA ALA A 251 -4.54 16.50 -10.52
C ALA A 251 -4.43 15.53 -9.34
N ARG A 252 -3.22 15.10 -9.01
CA ARG A 252 -2.97 14.34 -7.78
C ARG A 252 -3.28 15.22 -6.57
N PRO A 253 -4.08 14.78 -5.59
CA PRO A 253 -4.34 15.55 -4.38
C PRO A 253 -3.06 15.81 -3.58
N THR A 254 -2.97 16.98 -2.97
CA THR A 254 -1.89 17.29 -2.02
C THR A 254 -1.95 16.33 -0.83
N GLY A 255 -0.84 15.72 -0.45
CA GLY A 255 -0.77 14.74 0.63
C GLY A 255 -1.18 13.32 0.22
N ASP A 256 -1.50 13.07 -1.05
CA ASP A 256 -1.55 11.71 -1.57
C ASP A 256 -0.13 11.18 -1.68
N ASP A 257 0.12 10.25 -0.86
CA ASP A 257 1.29 9.43 -0.65
C ASP A 257 2.59 9.83 -1.37
N ASP A 258 3.47 10.43 -0.60
CA ASP A 258 4.88 10.62 -0.93
C ASP A 258 5.77 9.48 -0.38
N GLY A 259 5.17 8.38 0.09
CA GLY A 259 5.90 7.25 0.66
C GLY A 259 6.42 7.50 2.08
N SER A 260 5.98 8.59 2.74
CA SER A 260 6.32 8.87 4.14
C SER A 260 5.22 8.35 5.06
N GLN A 261 5.34 7.12 5.53
CA GLN A 261 4.73 6.63 6.76
C GLN A 261 5.77 5.87 7.56
#